data_a4d5020bc52911aeb70a985589897cb2
#
_entry.id   a4d5020bc52911aeb70a985589897cb2
#
_cell.length_a   1.000
_cell.length_b   1.000
_cell.length_c   1.000
_cell.angle_alpha   90.00
_cell.angle_beta   90.00
_cell.angle_gamma   90.00
#
_symmetry.space_group_name_H-M   'P 1'
#
loop_
_entity.id
_entity.type
_entity.pdbx_description
1 polymer ?
#
loop_
_entity_poly.entity_id
_entity_poly.type
_entity_poly.pdbx_seq_one_letter_code
_entity_poly.pdbx_strand_id
1 'polypeptide(L)'
;EGSLRGSISTTFLDEGDEWKQFTRFQDRFSKKYETILELEDRFHVFRANLRNIILHNLDHSQNFTMGINQFTDLTPEEFKAQYVSGLKSEVGSFGCKTYSSSASGAPDSMDWRSKGAVTSVKDQGQCGSCWTFSSTGAVEGAWAISTGQLINLAEQELVDCAGAKYGSMGCNGGQMEGAFKYIIEHGQCSLSAYPYTAKDGTC
;
A
#
# COMPACT_ATOMS: atom_id res chain seq x y z
N GLU A 1 8.26 -12.21 -52.04
CA GLU A 1 7.43 -11.20 -51.34
C GLU A 1 6.22 -11.88 -50.73
N GLY A 2 6.33 -12.34 -49.51
CA GLY A 2 5.28 -12.99 -48.76
C GLY A 2 5.18 -12.32 -47.37
N SER A 3 4.26 -11.36 -47.26
CA SER A 3 3.92 -10.65 -46.02
C SER A 3 3.31 -11.64 -45.04
N LEU A 4 4.09 -12.10 -44.07
CA LEU A 4 3.60 -12.75 -42.84
C LEU A 4 3.09 -11.68 -41.90
N ARG A 5 1.88 -11.17 -42.11
CA ARG A 5 1.10 -10.55 -41.07
C ARG A 5 0.60 -11.68 -40.17
N GLY A 6 1.40 -12.05 -39.17
CA GLY A 6 0.95 -12.84 -38.04
C GLY A 6 -0.20 -12.11 -37.34
N SER A 7 -1.41 -12.67 -37.50
CA SER A 7 -2.57 -12.29 -36.71
C SER A 7 -2.20 -12.52 -35.22
N ILE A 8 -1.99 -11.46 -34.47
CA ILE A 8 -1.97 -11.52 -33.02
C ILE A 8 -3.41 -11.86 -32.64
N SER A 9 -3.68 -13.15 -32.48
CA SER A 9 -4.88 -13.62 -31.80
C SER A 9 -4.74 -13.16 -30.36
N THR A 10 -5.27 -11.99 -30.06
CA THR A 10 -5.47 -11.50 -28.69
C THR A 10 -6.42 -12.50 -28.03
N THR A 11 -5.86 -13.47 -27.33
CA THR A 11 -6.63 -14.39 -26.50
C THR A 11 -7.12 -13.61 -25.28
N PHE A 12 -8.01 -12.65 -25.52
CA PHE A 12 -8.86 -12.14 -24.43
C PHE A 12 -9.73 -13.31 -24.00
N LEU A 13 -9.83 -13.49 -22.68
CA LEU A 13 -10.80 -14.39 -22.10
C LEU A 13 -12.17 -14.06 -22.68
N ASP A 14 -12.98 -15.05 -22.98
CA ASP A 14 -14.38 -14.79 -23.28
C ASP A 14 -15.12 -14.26 -22.04
N GLU A 15 -16.27 -13.68 -22.23
CA GLU A 15 -17.02 -13.07 -21.11
C GLU A 15 -17.39 -14.09 -20.02
N GLY A 16 -17.59 -15.36 -20.41
CA GLY A 16 -17.84 -16.44 -19.47
C GLY A 16 -16.63 -16.77 -18.60
N ASP A 17 -15.44 -16.69 -19.15
CA ASP A 17 -14.19 -16.90 -18.40
C ASP A 17 -13.85 -15.69 -17.52
N GLU A 18 -14.11 -14.46 -17.99
CA GLU A 18 -13.99 -13.25 -17.18
C GLU A 18 -14.94 -13.30 -15.95
N TRP A 19 -16.17 -13.76 -16.15
CA TRP A 19 -17.15 -13.95 -15.06
C TRP A 19 -16.69 -15.01 -14.05
N LYS A 20 -16.15 -16.14 -14.50
CA LYS A 20 -15.57 -17.16 -13.61
C LYS A 20 -14.41 -16.59 -12.77
N GLN A 21 -13.56 -15.76 -13.38
CA GLN A 21 -12.48 -15.08 -12.64
C GLN A 21 -13.04 -14.11 -11.60
N PHE A 22 -14.09 -13.37 -11.93
CA PHE A 22 -14.76 -12.46 -10.99
C PHE A 22 -15.41 -13.22 -9.82
N THR A 23 -16.08 -14.35 -10.07
CA THR A 23 -16.63 -15.18 -8.99
C THR A 23 -15.54 -15.69 -8.05
N ARG A 24 -14.42 -16.17 -8.59
CA ARG A 24 -13.25 -16.58 -7.78
C ARG A 24 -12.66 -15.41 -6.99
N PHE A 25 -12.63 -14.22 -7.57
CA PHE A 25 -12.21 -13.00 -6.90
C PHE A 25 -13.13 -12.67 -5.72
N GLN A 26 -14.46 -12.73 -5.92
CA GLN A 26 -15.43 -12.52 -4.84
C GLN A 26 -15.20 -13.49 -3.68
N ASP A 27 -15.06 -14.79 -3.98
CA ASP A 27 -14.82 -15.81 -2.96
C ASP A 27 -13.50 -15.56 -2.21
N ARG A 28 -12.42 -15.33 -2.95
CA ARG A 28 -11.08 -15.14 -2.39
C ARG A 28 -10.98 -13.93 -1.47
N PHE A 29 -11.64 -12.82 -1.83
CA PHE A 29 -11.55 -11.55 -1.11
C PHE A 29 -12.83 -11.22 -0.33
N SER A 30 -13.74 -12.20 -0.18
CA SER A 30 -15.00 -12.08 0.58
C SER A 30 -15.85 -10.88 0.15
N LYS A 31 -15.87 -10.60 -1.18
CA LYS A 31 -16.62 -9.48 -1.75
C LYS A 31 -18.10 -9.76 -1.76
N LYS A 32 -18.88 -8.78 -1.28
CA LYS A 32 -20.34 -8.81 -1.30
C LYS A 32 -20.84 -7.47 -1.83
N TYR A 33 -21.85 -7.53 -2.68
CA TYR A 33 -22.49 -6.36 -3.28
C TYR A 33 -23.97 -6.38 -2.91
N GLU A 34 -24.52 -5.22 -2.58
CA GLU A 34 -25.88 -5.13 -2.01
C GLU A 34 -26.99 -5.26 -3.07
N THR A 35 -26.68 -4.90 -4.32
CA THR A 35 -27.63 -4.93 -5.42
C THR A 35 -27.08 -5.60 -6.67
N ILE A 36 -27.97 -6.04 -7.57
CA ILE A 36 -27.58 -6.58 -8.87
C ILE A 36 -26.85 -5.52 -9.72
N LEU A 37 -27.30 -4.26 -9.67
CA LEU A 37 -26.66 -3.17 -10.40
C LEU A 37 -25.23 -2.94 -9.90
N GLU A 38 -25.01 -2.93 -8.61
CA GLU A 38 -23.67 -2.83 -8.03
C GLU A 38 -22.79 -4.01 -8.46
N LEU A 39 -23.33 -5.24 -8.40
CA LEU A 39 -22.60 -6.43 -8.86
C LEU A 39 -22.15 -6.30 -10.32
N GLU A 40 -23.03 -5.81 -11.20
CA GLU A 40 -22.74 -5.59 -12.63
C GLU A 40 -21.67 -4.51 -12.80
N ASP A 41 -21.76 -3.37 -12.10
CA ASP A 41 -20.79 -2.30 -12.15
C ASP A 41 -19.42 -2.78 -11.66
N ARG A 42 -19.37 -3.53 -10.57
CA ARG A 42 -18.12 -4.11 -10.03
C ARG A 42 -17.52 -5.14 -10.98
N PHE A 43 -18.34 -5.94 -11.64
CA PHE A 43 -17.87 -6.84 -12.69
C PHE A 43 -17.25 -6.08 -13.87
N HIS A 44 -17.88 -4.98 -14.31
CA HIS A 44 -17.33 -4.16 -15.40
C HIS A 44 -15.97 -3.55 -15.05
N VAL A 45 -15.81 -3.02 -13.83
CA VAL A 45 -14.54 -2.48 -13.34
C VAL A 45 -13.49 -3.60 -13.22
N PHE A 46 -13.85 -4.73 -12.59
CA PHE A 46 -12.98 -5.89 -12.47
C PHE A 46 -12.47 -6.37 -13.83
N ARG A 47 -13.37 -6.49 -14.83
CA ARG A 47 -13.06 -6.91 -16.19
C ARG A 47 -12.06 -5.97 -16.86
N ALA A 48 -12.26 -4.66 -16.73
CA ALA A 48 -11.35 -3.67 -17.28
C ALA A 48 -9.94 -3.79 -16.64
N ASN A 49 -9.87 -3.93 -15.33
CA ASN A 49 -8.60 -4.11 -14.61
C ASN A 49 -7.95 -5.45 -14.95
N LEU A 50 -8.71 -6.54 -15.06
CA LEU A 50 -8.19 -7.85 -15.47
C LEU A 50 -7.53 -7.80 -16.85
N ARG A 51 -8.16 -7.12 -17.81
CA ARG A 51 -7.59 -6.92 -19.15
C ARG A 51 -6.30 -6.12 -19.11
N ASN A 52 -6.24 -5.06 -18.29
CA ASN A 52 -5.01 -4.29 -18.09
C ASN A 52 -3.89 -5.15 -17.50
N ILE A 53 -4.19 -6.00 -16.51
CA ILE A 53 -3.23 -6.95 -15.92
C ILE A 53 -2.69 -7.91 -17.00
N ILE A 54 -3.59 -8.48 -17.82
CA ILE A 54 -3.19 -9.41 -18.88
C ILE A 54 -2.30 -8.70 -19.91
N LEU A 55 -2.71 -7.53 -20.40
CA LEU A 55 -1.94 -6.76 -21.38
C LEU A 55 -0.55 -6.38 -20.84
N HIS A 56 -0.47 -5.92 -19.59
CA HIS A 56 0.80 -5.62 -18.96
C HIS A 56 1.71 -6.85 -18.88
N ASN A 57 1.18 -7.99 -18.47
CA ASN A 57 1.96 -9.22 -18.33
C ASN A 57 2.39 -9.85 -19.67
N LEU A 58 1.72 -9.50 -20.77
CA LEU A 58 2.11 -9.89 -22.12
C LEU A 58 3.18 -8.97 -22.72
N ASP A 59 3.40 -7.80 -22.14
CA ASP A 59 4.45 -6.89 -22.57
C ASP A 59 5.80 -7.29 -21.97
N HIS A 60 6.60 -7.98 -22.74
CA HIS A 60 7.93 -8.46 -22.31
C HIS A 60 8.96 -7.35 -22.06
N SER A 61 8.63 -6.08 -22.33
CA SER A 61 9.49 -4.94 -21.99
C SER A 61 9.36 -4.57 -20.50
N GLN A 62 8.33 -5.06 -19.81
CA GLN A 62 8.12 -4.81 -18.39
C GLN A 62 9.02 -5.69 -17.53
N ASN A 63 9.54 -5.14 -16.45
CA ASN A 63 10.42 -5.84 -15.50
C ASN A 63 9.67 -6.35 -14.25
N PHE A 64 8.34 -6.27 -14.21
CA PHE A 64 7.48 -6.80 -13.16
C PHE A 64 6.19 -7.35 -13.74
N THR A 65 5.46 -8.14 -12.95
CA THR A 65 4.14 -8.67 -13.30
C THR A 65 3.06 -8.10 -12.39
N MET A 66 1.85 -7.96 -12.93
CA MET A 66 0.65 -7.55 -12.20
C MET A 66 -0.22 -8.77 -11.89
N GLY A 67 -1.08 -8.66 -10.86
CA GLY A 67 -1.99 -9.72 -10.47
C GLY A 67 -3.30 -9.20 -9.87
N ILE A 68 -4.29 -10.08 -9.78
CA ILE A 68 -5.57 -9.80 -9.13
C ILE A 68 -5.34 -9.68 -7.62
N ASN A 69 -5.80 -8.59 -7.03
CA ASN A 69 -5.77 -8.30 -5.60
C ASN A 69 -7.14 -7.79 -5.12
N GLN A 70 -7.29 -7.51 -3.83
CA GLN A 70 -8.54 -7.05 -3.23
C GLN A 70 -9.11 -5.74 -3.79
N PHE A 71 -8.36 -5.00 -4.59
CA PHE A 71 -8.76 -3.72 -5.18
C PHE A 71 -9.14 -3.83 -6.66
N THR A 72 -9.14 -5.03 -7.22
CA THR A 72 -9.34 -5.21 -8.67
C THR A 72 -10.75 -4.84 -9.13
N ASP A 73 -11.70 -4.69 -8.23
CA ASP A 73 -13.07 -4.20 -8.46
C ASP A 73 -13.23 -2.68 -8.23
N LEU A 74 -12.14 -1.94 -8.03
CA LEU A 74 -12.16 -0.49 -7.86
C LEU A 74 -11.57 0.22 -9.08
N THR A 75 -12.16 1.37 -9.44
CA THR A 75 -11.53 2.30 -10.38
C THR A 75 -10.35 3.01 -9.71
N PRO A 76 -9.40 3.59 -10.47
CA PRO A 76 -8.32 4.40 -9.92
C PRO A 76 -8.83 5.57 -9.05
N GLU A 77 -9.95 6.18 -9.45
CA GLU A 77 -10.58 7.30 -8.74
C GLU A 77 -11.15 6.85 -7.40
N GLU A 78 -11.86 5.71 -7.39
CA GLU A 78 -12.39 5.10 -6.16
C GLU A 78 -11.27 4.71 -5.22
N PHE A 79 -10.23 4.04 -5.74
CA PHE A 79 -9.05 3.68 -4.95
C PHE A 79 -8.41 4.92 -4.34
N LYS A 80 -8.20 5.97 -5.14
CA LYS A 80 -7.63 7.23 -4.67
C LYS A 80 -8.49 7.88 -3.58
N ALA A 81 -9.82 7.89 -3.76
CA ALA A 81 -10.74 8.50 -2.79
C ALA A 81 -10.77 7.74 -1.45
N GLN A 82 -10.62 6.41 -1.48
CA GLN A 82 -10.73 5.56 -0.29
C GLN A 82 -9.40 5.35 0.44
N TYR A 83 -8.28 5.29 -0.30
CA TYR A 83 -6.99 4.84 0.25
C TYR A 83 -5.87 5.89 0.14
N VAL A 84 -6.05 6.94 -0.68
CA VAL A 84 -5.04 7.98 -0.89
C VAL A 84 -5.64 9.33 -0.52
N SER A 85 -5.97 9.53 0.76
CA SER A 85 -6.52 10.80 1.22
C SER A 85 -5.41 11.85 1.37
N GLY A 86 -5.58 12.93 0.64
CA GLY A 86 -5.24 14.30 0.93
C GLY A 86 -3.86 14.68 1.49
N LEU A 87 -2.76 14.10 1.02
CA LEU A 87 -1.43 14.66 1.26
C LEU A 87 -1.32 16.05 0.61
N LYS A 88 -1.66 17.09 1.35
CA LYS A 88 -1.19 18.44 1.04
C LYS A 88 0.27 18.52 1.53
N SER A 89 1.19 18.38 0.59
CA SER A 89 2.62 18.55 0.84
C SER A 89 2.90 20.03 1.12
N GLU A 90 2.74 20.47 2.35
CA GLU A 90 3.49 21.62 2.83
C GLU A 90 4.78 21.08 3.43
N VAL A 91 5.80 20.95 2.60
CA VAL A 91 7.14 20.55 3.03
C VAL A 91 7.71 21.69 3.88
N GLY A 92 7.42 21.68 5.16
CA GLY A 92 8.16 22.48 6.13
C GLY A 92 9.59 21.95 6.21
N SER A 93 10.56 22.84 6.28
CA SER A 93 11.97 22.47 6.51
C SER A 93 12.12 21.90 7.92
N PHE A 94 12.30 20.58 8.04
CA PHE A 94 12.46 19.90 9.33
C PHE A 94 13.89 19.95 9.91
N GLY A 95 14.76 20.80 9.39
CA GLY A 95 16.11 20.98 9.94
C GLY A 95 16.96 19.70 9.96
N CYS A 96 16.65 18.71 9.14
CA CYS A 96 17.41 17.47 9.06
C CYS A 96 18.82 17.75 8.56
N LYS A 97 19.80 17.12 9.20
CA LYS A 97 21.19 17.14 8.71
C LYS A 97 21.25 16.37 7.39
N THR A 98 21.94 16.95 6.41
CA THR A 98 22.23 16.25 5.15
C THR A 98 23.11 15.03 5.45
N TYR A 99 22.64 13.85 5.10
CA TYR A 99 23.44 12.63 5.18
C TYR A 99 24.41 12.60 4.00
N SER A 100 25.70 12.58 4.28
CA SER A 100 26.72 12.31 3.27
C SER A 100 27.17 10.85 3.42
N SER A 101 26.86 10.03 2.40
CA SER A 101 27.35 8.66 2.35
C SER A 101 28.83 8.61 2.06
N SER A 102 29.60 7.98 2.93
CA SER A 102 31.00 7.60 2.66
C SER A 102 31.11 6.16 2.13
N ALA A 103 30.03 5.61 1.58
CA ALA A 103 29.92 4.20 1.21
C ALA A 103 30.81 3.85 0.00
N SER A 104 32.08 3.54 0.26
CA SER A 104 32.87 2.68 -0.61
C SER A 104 32.55 1.22 -0.20
N GLY A 105 31.96 0.42 -1.11
CA GLY A 105 31.72 -1.00 -0.89
C GLY A 105 30.29 -1.40 -0.52
N ALA A 106 29.28 -0.59 -0.89
CA ALA A 106 27.91 -1.04 -0.84
C ALA A 106 27.71 -2.26 -1.76
N PRO A 107 26.98 -3.30 -1.36
CA PRO A 107 26.68 -4.43 -2.23
C PRO A 107 25.77 -3.99 -3.39
N ASP A 108 25.84 -4.69 -4.54
CA ASP A 108 25.03 -4.41 -5.72
C ASP A 108 23.53 -4.52 -5.44
N SER A 109 23.14 -5.33 -4.46
CA SER A 109 21.75 -5.47 -4.00
C SER A 109 21.68 -5.78 -2.51
N MET A 110 20.59 -5.34 -1.86
CA MET A 110 20.32 -5.61 -0.46
C MET A 110 18.81 -5.83 -0.25
N ASP A 111 18.44 -6.94 0.38
CA ASP A 111 17.08 -7.20 0.85
C ASP A 111 17.06 -7.26 2.38
N TRP A 112 16.52 -6.21 3.00
CA TRP A 112 16.43 -6.10 4.45
C TRP A 112 15.46 -7.09 5.09
N ARG A 113 14.55 -7.70 4.32
CA ARG A 113 13.68 -8.79 4.78
C ARG A 113 14.51 -10.01 5.16
N SER A 114 15.49 -10.36 4.33
CA SER A 114 16.41 -11.47 4.60
C SER A 114 17.35 -11.22 5.78
N LYS A 115 17.47 -9.96 6.20
CA LYS A 115 18.27 -9.53 7.36
C LYS A 115 17.45 -9.39 8.64
N GLY A 116 16.15 -9.72 8.60
CA GLY A 116 15.27 -9.61 9.75
C GLY A 116 14.99 -8.17 10.20
N ALA A 117 15.05 -7.20 9.28
CA ALA A 117 14.82 -5.78 9.57
C ALA A 117 13.48 -5.23 9.04
N VAL A 118 12.62 -6.11 8.50
CA VAL A 118 11.32 -5.71 7.93
C VAL A 118 10.24 -6.63 8.47
N THR A 119 9.19 -6.05 9.04
CA THR A 119 7.99 -6.76 9.50
C THR A 119 7.16 -7.28 8.34
N SER A 120 6.14 -8.10 8.61
CA SER A 120 5.21 -8.59 7.58
C SER A 120 4.45 -7.43 6.94
N VAL A 121 3.99 -7.64 5.69
CA VAL A 121 3.13 -6.66 4.99
C VAL A 121 1.84 -6.46 5.80
N LYS A 122 1.48 -5.19 6.00
CA LYS A 122 0.31 -4.75 6.74
C LYS A 122 -0.73 -4.14 5.79
N ASP A 123 -1.96 -3.96 6.25
CA ASP A 123 -3.06 -3.36 5.49
C ASP A 123 -3.67 -2.20 6.27
N GLN A 124 -3.69 -1.00 5.68
CA GLN A 124 -4.26 0.21 6.29
C GLN A 124 -5.79 0.23 6.25
N GLY A 125 -6.42 -0.66 5.47
CA GLY A 125 -7.88 -0.65 5.28
C GLY A 125 -8.38 0.68 4.69
N GLN A 126 -9.63 1.03 4.98
CA GLN A 126 -10.26 2.28 4.51
C GLN A 126 -9.98 3.46 5.47
N CYS A 127 -8.71 3.74 5.70
CA CYS A 127 -8.22 4.84 6.51
C CYS A 127 -6.99 5.44 5.82
N GLY A 128 -6.95 6.74 5.63
CA GLY A 128 -5.82 7.44 5.01
C GLY A 128 -4.60 7.54 5.92
N SER A 129 -4.19 6.43 6.50
CA SER A 129 -3.12 6.31 7.50
C SER A 129 -1.78 5.86 6.94
N CYS A 130 -1.57 5.89 5.63
CA CYS A 130 -0.31 5.47 4.99
C CYS A 130 0.93 6.15 5.62
N TRP A 131 0.78 7.38 6.11
CA TRP A 131 1.82 8.13 6.80
C TRP A 131 2.27 7.47 8.12
N THR A 132 1.35 6.81 8.85
CA THR A 132 1.69 6.07 10.08
C THR A 132 2.42 4.78 9.75
N PHE A 133 1.99 4.04 8.73
CA PHE A 133 2.67 2.81 8.30
C PHE A 133 4.07 3.08 7.77
N SER A 134 4.23 4.18 7.01
CA SER A 134 5.53 4.60 6.47
C SER A 134 6.51 4.94 7.60
N SER A 135 6.08 5.75 8.58
CA SER A 135 6.93 6.13 9.71
C SER A 135 7.20 4.98 10.66
N THR A 136 6.18 4.17 10.99
CA THR A 136 6.33 2.99 11.84
C THR A 136 7.31 1.99 11.23
N GLY A 137 7.17 1.63 9.96
CA GLY A 137 8.08 0.71 9.29
C GLY A 137 9.53 1.22 9.24
N ALA A 138 9.72 2.53 9.08
CA ALA A 138 11.05 3.13 9.15
C ALA A 138 11.68 3.02 10.55
N VAL A 139 10.90 3.22 11.61
CA VAL A 139 11.37 3.09 13.00
C VAL A 139 11.64 1.62 13.34
N GLU A 140 10.76 0.70 12.97
CA GLU A 140 10.95 -0.76 13.14
C GLU A 140 12.26 -1.23 12.49
N GLY A 141 12.51 -0.81 11.24
CA GLY A 141 13.73 -1.15 10.51
C GLY A 141 14.98 -0.55 11.13
N ALA A 142 14.95 0.72 11.50
CA ALA A 142 16.09 1.39 12.16
C ALA A 142 16.40 0.74 13.51
N TRP A 143 15.39 0.40 14.29
CA TRP A 143 15.53 -0.32 15.55
C TRP A 143 16.16 -1.70 15.33
N ALA A 144 15.65 -2.48 14.39
CA ALA A 144 16.18 -3.80 14.06
C ALA A 144 17.66 -3.76 13.64
N ILE A 145 18.04 -2.79 12.81
CA ILE A 145 19.43 -2.61 12.35
C ILE A 145 20.34 -2.25 13.53
N SER A 146 19.87 -1.40 14.45
CA SER A 146 20.71 -0.92 15.55
C SER A 146 20.81 -1.89 16.72
N THR A 147 19.78 -2.70 16.97
CA THR A 147 19.69 -3.58 18.16
C THR A 147 19.73 -5.07 17.86
N GLY A 148 19.52 -5.46 16.60
CA GLY A 148 19.33 -6.85 16.20
C GLY A 148 17.95 -7.43 16.55
N GLN A 149 17.01 -6.61 17.04
CA GLN A 149 15.67 -7.04 17.45
C GLN A 149 14.60 -6.36 16.60
N LEU A 150 13.84 -7.14 15.84
CA LEU A 150 12.69 -6.65 15.11
C LEU A 150 11.47 -6.62 16.03
N ILE A 151 10.80 -5.46 16.10
CA ILE A 151 9.57 -5.25 16.88
C ILE A 151 8.45 -4.76 15.96
N ASN A 152 7.20 -5.11 16.29
CA ASN A 152 6.02 -4.56 15.63
C ASN A 152 5.50 -3.40 16.46
N LEU A 153 5.42 -2.21 15.87
CA LEU A 153 4.93 -1.00 16.51
C LEU A 153 3.50 -0.67 16.06
N ALA A 154 2.84 0.21 16.82
CA ALA A 154 1.40 0.49 16.70
C ALA A 154 1.11 1.70 15.80
N GLU A 155 0.70 1.47 14.57
CA GLU A 155 0.25 2.51 13.64
C GLU A 155 -0.97 3.27 14.17
N GLN A 156 -1.88 2.59 14.89
CA GLN A 156 -3.09 3.20 15.44
C GLN A 156 -2.79 4.29 16.47
N GLU A 157 -1.76 4.11 17.28
CA GLU A 157 -1.35 5.15 18.23
C GLU A 157 -1.02 6.47 17.53
N LEU A 158 -0.34 6.41 16.39
CA LEU A 158 -0.05 7.60 15.59
C LEU A 158 -1.32 8.20 14.98
N VAL A 159 -2.25 7.36 14.50
CA VAL A 159 -3.56 7.82 13.98
C VAL A 159 -4.29 8.65 15.05
N ASP A 160 -4.33 8.14 16.27
CA ASP A 160 -5.12 8.71 17.35
C ASP A 160 -4.43 9.88 18.09
N CYS A 161 -3.09 9.81 18.22
CA CYS A 161 -2.34 10.70 19.10
C CYS A 161 -1.47 11.73 18.37
N ALA A 162 -0.94 11.43 17.18
CA ALA A 162 -0.10 12.36 16.43
C ALA A 162 -0.96 13.31 15.56
N GLY A 163 -1.93 14.00 16.20
CA GLY A 163 -2.91 14.85 15.54
C GLY A 163 -2.37 16.21 15.04
N ALA A 164 -3.22 17.23 15.06
CA ALA A 164 -2.97 18.55 14.48
C ALA A 164 -1.67 19.23 14.94
N LYS A 165 -1.26 19.04 16.21
CA LYS A 165 0.03 19.53 16.74
C LYS A 165 1.23 19.07 15.91
N TYR A 166 1.12 17.89 15.29
CA TYR A 166 2.14 17.26 14.47
C TYR A 166 1.85 17.37 12.96
N GLY A 167 0.83 18.14 12.56
CA GLY A 167 0.45 18.35 11.17
C GLY A 167 -0.29 17.17 10.55
N SER A 168 -0.95 16.35 11.37
CA SER A 168 -1.68 15.16 10.93
C SER A 168 -3.15 15.22 11.35
N MET A 169 -3.99 14.48 10.60
CA MET A 169 -5.45 14.48 10.71
C MET A 169 -6.00 13.03 10.75
N GLY A 170 -5.31 12.13 11.45
CA GLY A 170 -5.73 10.74 11.59
C GLY A 170 -5.92 10.02 10.25
N CYS A 171 -7.11 9.47 10.02
CA CYS A 171 -7.49 8.81 8.78
C CYS A 171 -7.63 9.76 7.58
N ASN A 172 -7.62 11.07 7.78
CA ASN A 172 -7.68 12.05 6.70
C ASN A 172 -6.30 12.47 6.18
N GLY A 173 -5.25 11.79 6.62
CA GLY A 173 -3.88 12.00 6.15
C GLY A 173 -2.97 12.60 7.22
N GLY A 174 -1.67 12.59 6.94
CA GLY A 174 -0.65 13.14 7.83
C GLY A 174 0.73 13.15 7.19
N GLN A 175 1.70 13.66 7.94
CA GLN A 175 3.09 13.80 7.52
C GLN A 175 3.97 12.86 8.34
N MET A 176 4.88 12.14 7.67
CA MET A 176 5.81 11.23 8.32
C MET A 176 6.72 11.93 9.32
N GLU A 177 7.11 13.16 8.98
CA GLU A 177 7.94 13.99 9.86
C GLU A 177 7.22 14.33 11.16
N GLY A 178 5.91 14.62 11.10
CA GLY A 178 5.08 14.82 12.27
C GLY A 178 4.99 13.57 13.14
N ALA A 179 4.86 12.40 12.52
CA ALA A 179 4.89 11.12 13.21
C ALA A 179 6.24 10.87 13.91
N PHE A 180 7.35 11.10 13.21
CA PHE A 180 8.68 10.97 13.83
C PHE A 180 8.86 11.92 15.03
N LYS A 181 8.35 13.16 14.93
CA LYS A 181 8.39 14.11 16.03
C LYS A 181 7.59 13.62 17.23
N TYR A 182 6.38 13.07 17.00
CA TYR A 182 5.59 12.44 18.06
C TYR A 182 6.37 11.29 18.71
N ILE A 183 6.93 10.38 17.90
CA ILE A 183 7.67 9.21 18.40
C ILE A 183 8.90 9.63 19.24
N ILE A 184 9.60 10.69 18.84
CA ILE A 184 10.75 11.23 19.60
C ILE A 184 10.28 11.79 20.95
N GLU A 185 9.13 12.45 20.99
CA GLU A 185 8.62 13.08 22.22
C GLU A 185 7.98 12.07 23.20
N HIS A 186 7.34 11.01 22.69
CA HIS A 186 6.47 10.13 23.49
C HIS A 186 6.84 8.64 23.43
N GLY A 187 7.63 8.22 22.44
CA GLY A 187 7.81 6.81 22.10
C GLY A 187 6.67 6.29 21.23
N GLN A 188 6.62 4.96 21.08
CA GLN A 188 5.54 4.28 20.36
C GLN A 188 5.30 2.90 20.98
N CYS A 189 4.05 2.56 21.23
CA CYS A 189 3.63 1.26 21.76
C CYS A 189 3.89 0.12 20.78
N SER A 190 3.90 -1.10 21.31
CA SER A 190 3.86 -2.28 20.45
C SER A 190 2.48 -2.45 19.80
N LEU A 191 2.44 -3.05 18.62
CA LEU A 191 1.19 -3.35 17.90
C LEU A 191 0.23 -4.19 18.75
N SER A 192 0.76 -5.10 19.57
CA SER A 192 -0.06 -5.94 20.47
C SER A 192 -0.71 -5.16 21.62
N ALA A 193 -0.09 -4.06 22.08
CA ALA A 193 -0.63 -3.21 23.13
C ALA A 193 -1.65 -2.19 22.58
N TYR A 194 -1.51 -1.78 21.32
CA TYR A 194 -2.38 -0.79 20.68
C TYR A 194 -2.75 -1.26 19.25
N PRO A 195 -3.72 -2.19 19.12
CA PRO A 195 -4.06 -2.81 17.84
C PRO A 195 -4.63 -1.82 16.82
N TYR A 196 -4.36 -2.07 15.53
CA TYR A 196 -4.86 -1.26 14.43
C TYR A 196 -6.36 -1.50 14.18
N THR A 197 -7.15 -0.42 14.06
CA THR A 197 -8.61 -0.47 13.87
C THR A 197 -9.08 0.14 12.56
N ALA A 198 -8.22 0.82 11.81
CA ALA A 198 -8.53 1.54 10.56
C ALA A 198 -9.61 2.62 10.73
N LYS A 199 -9.68 3.28 11.90
CA LYS A 199 -10.62 4.36 12.22
C LYS A 199 -9.93 5.37 13.12
N ASP A 200 -10.40 6.63 13.08
CA ASP A 200 -10.00 7.63 14.07
C ASP A 200 -10.51 7.23 15.46
N GLY A 201 -9.63 7.30 16.44
CA GLY A 201 -9.91 7.01 17.83
C GLY A 201 -9.53 8.18 18.75
N THR A 202 -9.58 7.91 20.05
CA THR A 202 -9.14 8.84 21.07
C THR A 202 -7.80 8.37 21.63
N CYS A 203 -6.86 9.28 21.75
CA CYS A 203 -5.55 9.04 22.36
C CYS A 203 -5.67 8.70 23.86
#